data_5d8fe13bc0e5d3d1e8ac331d00b35c97
#
_entry.id   5d8fe13bc0e5d3d1e8ac331d00b35c97
#
_cell.length_a   1.000
_cell.length_b   1.000
_cell.length_c   1.000
_cell.angle_alpha   90.00
_cell.angle_beta   90.00
_cell.angle_gamma   90.00
#
_symmetry.space_group_name_H-M   'P 1'
#
loop_
_entity.id
_entity.type
_entity.pdbx_description
1 polymer ?
#
loop_
_entity_poly.entity_id
_entity_poly.type
_entity_poly.pdbx_seq_one_letter_code
_entity_poly.pdbx_strand_id
1 'polypeptide(L)'
;MLGLMQDWPLLCHKIIEHAAKYHGTQEVVTRSVEGPIHRTNYAQIHARALKVSQSLERDGIKLGDRAATIAWNTWRHLEVWYGIMGIGAICHTVNPRLFPEQIAWIVNHAQDRIVITDLTFVPVLEKIASQLPSVERYVVLTDKAHMPQTTLKNAVAYEDWIAASDGKFEWKTFDENTAAAMCYTSGTTGDPKGVLYSHRSNVLHALMANSKDALGTSASDTMLRSEERRVGKECR
;
A
#
# COMPACT_ATOMS: atom_id res chain seq x y z
N MET A 1 27.13 19.91 -19.46
CA MET A 1 27.36 18.54 -19.95
C MET A 1 26.68 17.60 -18.95
N LEU A 2 25.85 16.67 -19.45
CA LEU A 2 25.21 15.66 -18.61
C LEU A 2 26.15 14.46 -18.41
N GLY A 3 26.00 13.75 -17.28
CA GLY A 3 26.67 12.47 -17.06
C GLY A 3 26.18 11.42 -18.04
N LEU A 4 27.06 10.47 -18.40
CA LEU A 4 26.77 9.42 -19.39
C LEU A 4 26.50 8.04 -18.74
N MET A 5 26.49 7.97 -17.40
CA MET A 5 26.12 6.76 -16.67
C MET A 5 24.58 6.60 -16.63
N GLN A 6 24.13 5.52 -16.06
CA GLN A 6 22.73 5.12 -16.05
C GLN A 6 21.73 6.26 -15.79
N ASP A 7 20.77 6.40 -16.70
CA ASP A 7 19.57 7.18 -16.50
C ASP A 7 18.50 6.25 -15.87
N TRP A 8 18.58 6.06 -14.55
CA TRP A 8 17.73 5.14 -13.80
C TRP A 8 16.87 5.90 -12.79
N PRO A 9 15.56 6.02 -13.05
CA PRO A 9 14.68 6.80 -12.21
C PRO A 9 14.47 6.13 -10.84
N LEU A 10 14.40 6.94 -9.79
CA LEU A 10 14.18 6.51 -8.42
C LEU A 10 12.70 6.19 -8.18
N LEU A 11 12.22 5.07 -8.73
CA LEU A 11 10.85 4.60 -8.58
C LEU A 11 10.73 3.56 -7.47
N CYS A 12 9.69 3.67 -6.64
CA CYS A 12 9.49 2.80 -5.47
C CYS A 12 9.44 1.31 -5.82
N HIS A 13 8.82 0.95 -6.97
CA HIS A 13 8.73 -0.45 -7.38
C HIS A 13 10.09 -1.08 -7.69
N LYS A 14 11.12 -0.28 -8.02
CA LYS A 14 12.49 -0.78 -8.21
C LYS A 14 13.06 -1.46 -6.96
N ILE A 15 12.58 -1.08 -5.79
CA ILE A 15 13.00 -1.69 -4.52
C ILE A 15 12.54 -3.14 -4.45
N ILE A 16 11.27 -3.43 -4.75
CA ILE A 16 10.76 -4.80 -4.72
C ILE A 16 11.28 -5.64 -5.90
N GLU A 17 11.49 -5.04 -7.08
CA GLU A 17 12.15 -5.70 -8.21
C GLU A 17 13.55 -6.18 -7.82
N HIS A 18 14.34 -5.31 -7.16
CA HIS A 18 15.66 -5.65 -6.64
C HIS A 18 15.57 -6.78 -5.61
N ALA A 19 14.68 -6.66 -4.63
CA ALA A 19 14.50 -7.66 -3.59
C ALA A 19 14.08 -9.01 -4.17
N ALA A 20 13.16 -9.03 -5.13
CA ALA A 20 12.73 -10.27 -5.80
C ALA A 20 13.85 -10.92 -6.62
N LYS A 21 14.70 -10.12 -7.27
CA LYS A 21 15.79 -10.61 -8.11
C LYS A 21 16.97 -11.16 -7.31
N TYR A 22 17.40 -10.46 -6.27
CA TYR A 22 18.64 -10.76 -5.56
C TYR A 22 18.42 -11.42 -4.19
N HIS A 23 17.23 -11.27 -3.61
CA HIS A 23 16.82 -11.78 -2.30
C HIS A 23 15.47 -12.48 -2.34
N GLY A 24 15.09 -13.03 -3.51
CA GLY A 24 13.75 -13.55 -3.78
C GLY A 24 13.27 -14.63 -2.82
N THR A 25 14.18 -15.41 -2.27
CA THR A 25 13.87 -16.48 -1.28
C THR A 25 13.79 -15.97 0.16
N GLN A 26 14.18 -14.72 0.42
CA GLN A 26 14.09 -14.14 1.76
C GLN A 26 12.64 -14.14 2.25
N GLU A 27 12.44 -14.70 3.43
CA GLU A 27 11.11 -14.94 3.98
C GLU A 27 10.46 -13.66 4.51
N VAL A 28 9.15 -13.55 4.26
CA VAL A 28 8.27 -12.55 4.87
C VAL A 28 7.18 -13.29 5.64
N VAL A 29 7.14 -13.07 6.94
CA VAL A 29 6.21 -13.75 7.85
C VAL A 29 5.20 -12.76 8.38
N THR A 30 3.93 -13.11 8.29
CA THR A 30 2.83 -12.26 8.79
C THR A 30 1.80 -13.11 9.51
N ARG A 31 1.29 -12.63 10.62
CA ARG A 31 0.04 -13.16 11.16
C ARG A 31 -1.11 -12.56 10.36
N SER A 32 -1.92 -13.40 9.71
CA SER A 32 -3.07 -12.92 8.95
C SER A 32 -4.18 -12.42 9.87
N VAL A 33 -5.06 -11.57 9.34
CA VAL A 33 -6.24 -11.09 10.08
C VAL A 33 -7.21 -12.24 10.35
N GLU A 34 -7.23 -13.26 9.48
CA GLU A 34 -7.99 -14.50 9.65
C GLU A 34 -7.44 -15.40 10.78
N GLY A 35 -6.21 -15.15 11.25
CA GLY A 35 -5.61 -15.81 12.40
C GLY A 35 -4.34 -16.62 12.13
N PRO A 36 -4.20 -17.40 11.04
CA PRO A 36 -3.00 -18.20 10.77
C PRO A 36 -1.77 -17.35 10.50
N ILE A 37 -0.60 -17.91 10.79
CA ILE A 37 0.67 -17.36 10.32
C ILE A 37 0.83 -17.71 8.84
N HIS A 38 1.01 -16.69 8.02
CA HIS A 38 1.31 -16.80 6.60
C HIS A 38 2.81 -16.57 6.37
N ARG A 39 3.41 -17.42 5.53
CA ARG A 39 4.81 -17.32 5.12
C ARG A 39 4.89 -17.19 3.62
N THR A 40 5.61 -16.20 3.17
CA THR A 40 5.86 -15.91 1.76
C THR A 40 7.29 -15.41 1.59
N ASN A 41 7.65 -14.95 0.40
CA ASN A 41 8.97 -14.41 0.11
C ASN A 41 8.90 -13.24 -0.88
N TYR A 42 10.01 -12.52 -1.07
CA TYR A 42 10.00 -11.35 -1.95
C TYR A 42 9.68 -11.65 -3.41
N ALA A 43 10.07 -12.82 -3.93
CA ALA A 43 9.72 -13.21 -5.29
C ALA A 43 8.20 -13.38 -5.46
N GLN A 44 7.55 -14.01 -4.48
CA GLN A 44 6.09 -14.17 -4.48
C GLN A 44 5.35 -12.85 -4.29
N ILE A 45 5.82 -11.99 -3.37
CA ILE A 45 5.25 -10.65 -3.17
C ILE A 45 5.33 -9.83 -4.46
N HIS A 46 6.48 -9.82 -5.13
CA HIS A 46 6.63 -9.12 -6.41
C HIS A 46 5.66 -9.66 -7.47
N ALA A 47 5.61 -10.96 -7.68
CA ALA A 47 4.72 -11.58 -8.67
C ALA A 47 3.24 -11.25 -8.40
N ARG A 48 2.84 -11.19 -7.12
CA ARG A 48 1.47 -10.85 -6.73
C ARG A 48 1.20 -9.34 -6.83
N ALA A 49 2.21 -8.50 -6.55
CA ALA A 49 2.10 -7.04 -6.77
C ALA A 49 1.87 -6.70 -8.25
N LEU A 50 2.46 -7.44 -9.19
CA LEU A 50 2.16 -7.29 -10.62
C LEU A 50 0.70 -7.61 -10.94
N LYS A 51 0.11 -8.64 -10.30
CA LYS A 51 -1.32 -8.95 -10.44
C LYS A 51 -2.20 -7.84 -9.85
N VAL A 52 -1.79 -7.23 -8.73
CA VAL A 52 -2.47 -6.06 -8.17
C VAL A 52 -2.49 -4.91 -9.17
N SER A 53 -1.33 -4.59 -9.77
CA SER A 53 -1.21 -3.54 -10.80
C SER A 53 -2.15 -3.80 -11.98
N GLN A 54 -2.15 -5.02 -12.50
CA GLN A 54 -3.01 -5.44 -13.60
C GLN A 54 -4.50 -5.34 -13.24
N SER A 55 -4.86 -5.68 -11.99
CA SER A 55 -6.23 -5.56 -11.49
C SER A 55 -6.67 -4.11 -11.33
N LEU A 56 -5.77 -3.23 -10.85
CA LEU A 56 -6.02 -1.79 -10.75
C LEU A 56 -6.26 -1.16 -12.13
N GLU A 57 -5.42 -1.48 -13.14
CA GLU A 57 -5.62 -0.98 -14.51
C GLU A 57 -6.94 -1.49 -15.11
N ARG A 58 -7.31 -2.75 -14.88
CA ARG A 58 -8.60 -3.31 -15.28
C ARG A 58 -9.78 -2.55 -14.65
N ASP A 59 -9.63 -2.10 -13.40
CA ASP A 59 -10.62 -1.29 -12.70
C ASP A 59 -10.52 0.20 -13.08
N GLY A 60 -9.70 0.57 -14.06
CA GLY A 60 -9.59 1.91 -14.61
C GLY A 60 -8.74 2.89 -13.79
N ILE A 61 -7.96 2.39 -12.81
CA ILE A 61 -7.01 3.21 -12.04
C ILE A 61 -5.81 3.54 -12.92
N LYS A 62 -5.42 4.81 -12.94
CA LYS A 62 -4.37 5.36 -13.80
C LYS A 62 -3.31 6.09 -12.98
N LEU A 63 -2.23 6.47 -13.66
CA LEU A 63 -1.20 7.35 -13.11
C LEU A 63 -1.83 8.61 -12.47
N GLY A 64 -1.48 8.88 -11.22
CA GLY A 64 -1.99 10.02 -10.45
C GLY A 64 -3.32 9.78 -9.74
N ASP A 65 -4.03 8.68 -10.01
CA ASP A 65 -5.23 8.32 -9.25
C ASP A 65 -4.84 7.89 -7.82
N ARG A 66 -5.76 8.06 -6.87
CA ARG A 66 -5.55 7.69 -5.46
C ARG A 66 -6.29 6.40 -5.14
N ALA A 67 -5.59 5.53 -4.44
CA ALA A 67 -6.11 4.29 -3.91
C ALA A 67 -5.91 4.27 -2.39
N ALA A 68 -7.00 4.35 -1.64
CA ALA A 68 -6.94 4.33 -0.18
C ALA A 68 -6.66 2.91 0.34
N THR A 69 -5.82 2.83 1.35
CA THR A 69 -5.61 1.60 2.11
C THR A 69 -5.94 1.81 3.58
N ILE A 70 -6.84 0.97 4.13
CA ILE A 70 -7.19 0.95 5.55
C ILE A 70 -6.90 -0.47 6.03
N ALA A 71 -5.63 -0.72 6.37
CA ALA A 71 -5.15 -2.08 6.53
C ALA A 71 -4.02 -2.20 7.55
N TRP A 72 -3.89 -3.39 8.13
CA TRP A 72 -2.76 -3.77 8.97
C TRP A 72 -1.52 -4.10 8.13
N ASN A 73 -0.36 -4.20 8.79
CA ASN A 73 0.91 -4.55 8.13
C ASN A 73 0.96 -6.05 7.80
N THR A 74 0.31 -6.44 6.71
CA THR A 74 0.30 -7.80 6.20
C THR A 74 1.03 -7.91 4.86
N TRP A 75 1.33 -9.14 4.43
CA TRP A 75 1.92 -9.39 3.11
C TRP A 75 1.03 -8.86 1.98
N ARG A 76 -0.31 -9.00 2.10
CA ARG A 76 -1.28 -8.49 1.11
C ARG A 76 -1.19 -6.97 1.00
N HIS A 77 -1.06 -6.27 2.13
CA HIS A 77 -0.91 -4.82 2.13
C HIS A 77 0.42 -4.40 1.47
N LEU A 78 1.49 -5.18 1.67
CA LEU A 78 2.78 -4.94 1.01
C LEU A 78 2.68 -5.13 -0.52
N GLU A 79 1.99 -6.17 -0.97
CA GLU A 79 1.69 -6.41 -2.39
C GLU A 79 0.88 -5.26 -3.01
N VAL A 80 -0.14 -4.78 -2.27
CA VAL A 80 -0.98 -3.64 -2.66
C VAL A 80 -0.16 -2.35 -2.79
N TRP A 81 0.72 -2.08 -1.83
CA TRP A 81 1.57 -0.90 -1.86
C TRP A 81 2.40 -0.82 -3.14
N TYR A 82 3.12 -1.89 -3.44
CA TYR A 82 3.94 -1.94 -4.65
C TYR A 82 3.10 -1.97 -5.92
N GLY A 83 1.96 -2.65 -5.90
CA GLY A 83 1.05 -2.70 -7.03
C GLY A 83 0.47 -1.34 -7.40
N ILE A 84 0.07 -0.52 -6.42
CA ILE A 84 -0.44 0.84 -6.63
C ILE A 84 0.69 1.74 -7.16
N MET A 85 1.82 1.77 -6.47
CA MET A 85 2.94 2.64 -6.85
C MET A 85 3.58 2.22 -8.18
N GLY A 86 3.51 0.92 -8.55
CA GLY A 86 4.08 0.40 -9.79
C GLY A 86 3.42 0.95 -11.05
N ILE A 87 2.14 1.30 -11.01
CA ILE A 87 1.41 1.95 -12.12
C ILE A 87 1.43 3.49 -12.04
N GLY A 88 2.16 4.05 -11.06
CA GLY A 88 2.20 5.50 -10.83
C GLY A 88 0.94 6.06 -10.17
N ALA A 89 0.08 5.21 -9.61
CA ALA A 89 -1.01 5.65 -8.75
C ALA A 89 -0.48 5.95 -7.34
N ILE A 90 -1.25 6.72 -6.58
CA ILE A 90 -0.87 7.20 -5.26
C ILE A 90 -1.45 6.28 -4.19
N CYS A 91 -0.58 5.63 -3.42
CA CYS A 91 -0.98 4.83 -2.27
C CYS A 91 -1.36 5.76 -1.11
N HIS A 92 -2.65 5.90 -0.84
CA HIS A 92 -3.15 6.71 0.25
C HIS A 92 -3.36 5.85 1.49
N THR A 93 -2.45 5.94 2.45
CA THR A 93 -2.55 5.20 3.71
C THR A 93 -3.39 5.96 4.73
N VAL A 94 -4.58 5.44 5.02
CA VAL A 94 -5.51 6.03 5.99
C VAL A 94 -5.30 5.38 7.35
N ASN A 95 -5.17 6.21 8.38
CA ASN A 95 -5.03 5.70 9.74
C ASN A 95 -6.36 5.07 10.22
N PRO A 96 -6.41 3.77 10.51
CA PRO A 96 -7.64 3.08 10.88
C PRO A 96 -8.18 3.44 12.26
N ARG A 97 -7.42 4.20 13.06
CA ARG A 97 -7.81 4.66 14.40
C ARG A 97 -8.53 6.01 14.41
N LEU A 98 -8.73 6.61 13.24
CA LEU A 98 -9.51 7.83 13.09
C LEU A 98 -11.01 7.55 13.29
N PHE A 99 -11.75 8.58 13.69
CA PHE A 99 -13.21 8.49 13.73
C PHE A 99 -13.78 8.33 12.31
N PRO A 100 -14.93 7.64 12.16
CA PRO A 100 -15.55 7.40 10.85
C PRO A 100 -15.72 8.68 10.00
N GLU A 101 -16.13 9.77 10.63
CA GLU A 101 -16.34 11.07 9.97
C GLU A 101 -15.04 11.65 9.41
N GLN A 102 -13.93 11.45 10.13
CA GLN A 102 -12.60 11.87 9.68
C GLN A 102 -12.13 11.02 8.51
N ILE A 103 -12.38 9.70 8.55
CA ILE A 103 -12.07 8.81 7.43
C ILE A 103 -12.87 9.23 6.20
N ALA A 104 -14.17 9.50 6.35
CA ALA A 104 -15.02 9.95 5.25
C ALA A 104 -14.51 11.26 4.65
N TRP A 105 -14.17 12.23 5.51
CA TRP A 105 -13.64 13.52 5.04
C TRP A 105 -12.32 13.34 4.26
N ILE A 106 -11.38 12.56 4.80
CA ILE A 106 -10.06 12.30 4.19
C ILE A 106 -10.20 11.63 2.83
N VAL A 107 -11.00 10.55 2.75
CA VAL A 107 -11.22 9.80 1.50
C VAL A 107 -11.85 10.70 0.43
N ASN A 108 -12.82 11.53 0.80
CA ASN A 108 -13.45 12.47 -0.12
C ASN A 108 -12.51 13.60 -0.55
N HIS A 109 -11.76 14.18 0.38
CA HIS A 109 -10.79 15.24 0.08
C HIS A 109 -9.68 14.72 -0.85
N ALA A 110 -9.22 13.49 -0.64
CA ALA A 110 -8.25 12.81 -1.50
C ALA A 110 -8.87 12.40 -2.85
N GLN A 111 -10.19 12.29 -2.94
CA GLN A 111 -10.90 11.75 -4.10
C GLN A 111 -10.42 10.32 -4.41
N ASP A 112 -10.34 9.47 -3.40
CA ASP A 112 -9.97 8.07 -3.59
C ASP A 112 -11.01 7.34 -4.44
N ARG A 113 -10.55 6.58 -5.44
CA ARG A 113 -11.41 5.83 -6.36
C ARG A 113 -11.63 4.39 -5.95
N ILE A 114 -10.68 3.83 -5.21
CA ILE A 114 -10.74 2.46 -4.69
C ILE A 114 -10.32 2.48 -3.22
N VAL A 115 -11.00 1.68 -2.39
CA VAL A 115 -10.63 1.45 -0.99
C VAL A 115 -10.25 0.00 -0.81
N ILE A 116 -9.03 -0.25 -0.35
CA ILE A 116 -8.50 -1.58 -0.07
C ILE A 116 -8.39 -1.70 1.45
N THR A 117 -9.04 -2.69 2.04
CA THR A 117 -9.24 -2.74 3.49
C THR A 117 -9.12 -4.14 4.06
N ASP A 118 -8.69 -4.25 5.32
CA ASP A 118 -8.77 -5.50 6.07
C ASP A 118 -10.20 -5.77 6.60
N LEU A 119 -10.49 -7.03 6.88
CA LEU A 119 -11.74 -7.50 7.48
C LEU A 119 -12.18 -6.67 8.68
N THR A 120 -11.22 -6.29 9.53
CA THR A 120 -11.44 -5.52 10.75
C THR A 120 -12.18 -4.20 10.51
N PHE A 121 -11.98 -3.58 9.34
CA PHE A 121 -12.48 -2.24 9.08
C PHE A 121 -13.73 -2.21 8.18
N VAL A 122 -14.19 -3.35 7.67
CA VAL A 122 -15.41 -3.44 6.87
C VAL A 122 -16.62 -2.80 7.60
N PRO A 123 -16.89 -3.09 8.90
CA PRO A 123 -18.04 -2.48 9.58
C PRO A 123 -17.98 -0.95 9.71
N VAL A 124 -16.76 -0.39 9.77
CA VAL A 124 -16.57 1.07 9.82
C VAL A 124 -16.88 1.68 8.45
N LEU A 125 -16.38 1.05 7.38
CA LEU A 125 -16.62 1.49 6.01
C LEU A 125 -18.10 1.41 5.63
N GLU A 126 -18.82 0.39 6.05
CA GLU A 126 -20.27 0.27 5.83
C GLU A 126 -21.05 1.45 6.38
N LYS A 127 -20.66 1.96 7.56
CA LYS A 127 -21.31 3.11 8.20
C LYS A 127 -21.15 4.41 7.41
N ILE A 128 -20.04 4.55 6.69
CA ILE A 128 -19.71 5.78 5.96
C ILE A 128 -19.80 5.64 4.43
N ALA A 129 -20.10 4.45 3.91
CA ALA A 129 -20.10 4.17 2.47
C ALA A 129 -20.98 5.13 1.66
N SER A 130 -22.14 5.53 2.20
CA SER A 130 -23.03 6.50 1.57
C SER A 130 -22.43 7.92 1.45
N GLN A 131 -21.41 8.21 2.23
CA GLN A 131 -20.67 9.47 2.24
C GLN A 131 -19.43 9.46 1.32
N LEU A 132 -19.15 8.35 0.63
CA LEU A 132 -17.95 8.14 -0.20
C LEU A 132 -18.31 8.03 -1.70
N PRO A 133 -18.82 9.09 -2.33
CA PRO A 133 -19.32 9.03 -3.72
C PRO A 133 -18.22 8.77 -4.75
N SER A 134 -16.96 9.10 -4.45
CA SER A 134 -15.81 8.87 -5.34
C SER A 134 -15.36 7.41 -5.38
N VAL A 135 -15.72 6.61 -4.38
CA VAL A 135 -15.27 5.23 -4.26
C VAL A 135 -16.10 4.32 -5.17
N GLU A 136 -15.44 3.77 -6.17
CA GLU A 136 -16.05 2.91 -7.19
C GLU A 136 -16.03 1.42 -6.79
N ARG A 137 -15.05 1.02 -5.97
CA ARG A 137 -14.82 -0.38 -5.57
C ARG A 137 -14.21 -0.48 -4.18
N TYR A 138 -14.58 -1.56 -3.48
CA TYR A 138 -13.93 -1.98 -2.23
C TYR A 138 -13.25 -3.34 -2.44
N VAL A 139 -11.99 -3.47 -2.04
CA VAL A 139 -11.25 -4.72 -2.04
C VAL A 139 -10.95 -5.10 -0.61
N VAL A 140 -11.48 -6.23 -0.15
CA VAL A 140 -11.24 -6.73 1.21
C VAL A 140 -10.06 -7.69 1.18
N LEU A 141 -9.02 -7.41 1.96
CA LEU A 141 -7.75 -8.15 2.02
C LEU A 141 -7.92 -9.53 2.66
N THR A 142 -8.73 -10.37 2.00
CA THR A 142 -9.06 -11.72 2.44
C THR A 142 -9.27 -12.65 1.24
N ASP A 143 -9.56 -13.91 1.50
CA ASP A 143 -9.99 -14.88 0.51
C ASP A 143 -11.52 -15.00 0.49
N LYS A 144 -12.04 -15.78 -0.47
CA LYS A 144 -13.47 -16.01 -0.65
C LYS A 144 -14.13 -16.68 0.56
N ALA A 145 -13.42 -17.57 1.24
CA ALA A 145 -13.96 -18.32 2.37
C ALA A 145 -14.20 -17.44 3.60
N HIS A 146 -13.37 -16.40 3.76
CA HIS A 146 -13.43 -15.45 4.88
C HIS A 146 -14.09 -14.12 4.49
N MET A 147 -14.55 -13.97 3.24
CA MET A 147 -15.22 -12.74 2.81
C MET A 147 -16.55 -12.57 3.57
N PRO A 148 -16.73 -11.47 4.32
CA PRO A 148 -17.95 -11.24 5.04
C PRO A 148 -19.11 -10.89 4.09
N GLN A 149 -20.33 -11.16 4.50
CA GLN A 149 -21.47 -10.50 3.89
C GLN A 149 -21.38 -9.01 4.17
N THR A 150 -21.45 -8.19 3.13
CA THR A 150 -21.24 -6.73 3.26
C THR A 150 -22.19 -5.95 2.36
N THR A 151 -22.54 -4.76 2.81
CA THR A 151 -23.33 -3.77 2.06
C THR A 151 -22.47 -2.85 1.19
N LEU A 152 -21.15 -2.97 1.25
CA LEU A 152 -20.23 -2.18 0.44
C LEU A 152 -20.43 -2.47 -1.05
N LYS A 153 -20.66 -1.43 -1.83
CA LYS A 153 -20.90 -1.54 -3.28
C LYS A 153 -19.66 -2.08 -4.00
N ASN A 154 -19.86 -3.05 -4.89
CA ASN A 154 -18.78 -3.64 -5.68
C ASN A 154 -17.62 -4.22 -4.83
N ALA A 155 -17.93 -4.71 -3.61
CA ALA A 155 -16.93 -5.35 -2.76
C ALA A 155 -16.47 -6.68 -3.35
N VAL A 156 -15.18 -6.97 -3.25
CA VAL A 156 -14.58 -8.21 -3.73
C VAL A 156 -13.48 -8.67 -2.76
N ALA A 157 -13.33 -10.00 -2.60
CA ALA A 157 -12.22 -10.57 -1.87
C ALA A 157 -10.91 -10.37 -2.67
N TYR A 158 -9.84 -10.00 -1.98
CA TYR A 158 -8.54 -9.71 -2.60
C TYR A 158 -8.01 -10.87 -3.44
N GLU A 159 -8.10 -12.10 -2.93
CA GLU A 159 -7.59 -13.27 -3.66
C GLU A 159 -8.36 -13.49 -4.98
N ASP A 160 -9.68 -13.33 -4.99
CA ASP A 160 -10.48 -13.44 -6.20
C ASP A 160 -10.20 -12.28 -7.17
N TRP A 161 -9.99 -11.07 -6.63
CA TRP A 161 -9.70 -9.88 -7.43
C TRP A 161 -8.38 -9.99 -8.20
N ILE A 162 -7.31 -10.48 -7.56
CA ILE A 162 -6.02 -10.68 -8.23
C ILE A 162 -5.96 -11.98 -9.04
N ALA A 163 -6.77 -13.00 -8.70
CA ALA A 163 -6.81 -14.26 -9.45
C ALA A 163 -7.31 -14.08 -10.89
N ALA A 164 -8.10 -13.04 -11.15
CA ALA A 164 -8.56 -12.67 -12.48
C ALA A 164 -7.45 -12.07 -13.37
N SER A 165 -6.23 -11.95 -12.86
CA SER A 165 -5.04 -11.41 -13.53
C SER A 165 -3.98 -12.50 -13.66
N ASP A 166 -3.34 -12.61 -14.83
CA ASP A 166 -2.32 -13.65 -15.11
C ASP A 166 -0.93 -13.29 -14.58
N GLY A 167 -0.74 -12.03 -14.20
CA GLY A 167 0.55 -11.50 -13.70
C GLY A 167 1.58 -11.21 -14.79
N LYS A 168 1.24 -11.36 -16.07
CA LYS A 168 2.08 -10.93 -17.19
C LYS A 168 1.97 -9.42 -17.35
N PHE A 169 2.60 -8.72 -16.45
CA PHE A 169 2.54 -7.27 -16.36
C PHE A 169 3.94 -6.71 -16.14
N GLU A 170 4.24 -5.60 -16.78
CA GLU A 170 5.50 -4.90 -16.65
C GLU A 170 5.25 -3.47 -16.19
N TRP A 171 5.90 -3.08 -15.11
CA TRP A 171 5.81 -1.71 -14.61
C TRP A 171 6.53 -0.75 -15.52
N LYS A 172 5.82 0.33 -15.89
CA LYS A 172 6.35 1.37 -16.78
C LYS A 172 7.25 2.33 -16.00
N THR A 173 8.18 2.90 -16.73
CA THR A 173 8.99 4.02 -16.24
C THR A 173 8.23 5.33 -16.44
N PHE A 174 8.24 6.18 -15.44
CA PHE A 174 7.66 7.52 -15.44
C PHE A 174 8.53 8.46 -14.60
N ASP A 175 8.16 9.75 -14.52
CA ASP A 175 8.93 10.75 -13.77
C ASP A 175 8.98 10.38 -12.27
N GLU A 176 10.18 10.29 -11.71
CA GLU A 176 10.42 9.99 -10.29
C GLU A 176 9.85 11.03 -9.33
N ASN A 177 9.53 12.24 -9.80
CA ASN A 177 8.85 13.27 -9.02
C ASN A 177 7.33 13.05 -8.92
N THR A 178 6.77 12.08 -9.66
CA THR A 178 5.38 11.66 -9.51
C THR A 178 5.09 11.27 -8.06
N ALA A 179 3.93 11.66 -7.54
CA ALA A 179 3.50 11.28 -6.21
C ALA A 179 3.31 9.75 -6.13
N ALA A 180 3.91 9.13 -5.11
CA ALA A 180 3.85 7.69 -4.86
C ALA A 180 2.94 7.36 -3.68
N ALA A 181 2.98 8.20 -2.64
CA ALA A 181 2.24 7.96 -1.42
C ALA A 181 1.63 9.25 -0.89
N MET A 182 0.53 9.10 -0.16
CA MET A 182 -0.14 10.19 0.55
C MET A 182 -0.52 9.72 1.95
N CYS A 183 -0.39 10.62 2.92
CA CYS A 183 -0.97 10.43 4.24
C CYS A 183 -1.48 11.77 4.77
N TYR A 184 -2.45 11.69 5.68
CA TYR A 184 -2.99 12.88 6.33
C TYR A 184 -2.40 13.04 7.73
N THR A 185 -2.04 14.27 8.06
CA THR A 185 -1.63 14.64 9.41
C THR A 185 -2.77 15.36 10.11
N SER A 186 -2.94 15.12 11.41
CA SER A 186 -3.82 15.95 12.24
C SER A 186 -3.26 17.37 12.27
N GLY A 187 -3.92 18.28 11.59
CA GLY A 187 -3.59 19.69 11.72
C GLY A 187 -3.77 20.15 13.17
N THR A 188 -2.83 20.93 13.70
CA THR A 188 -2.96 21.56 15.02
C THR A 188 -4.07 22.61 15.03
N THR A 189 -4.49 23.08 13.87
CA THR A 189 -5.51 24.10 13.67
C THR A 189 -6.29 23.80 12.39
N GLY A 190 -7.47 23.18 12.50
CA GLY A 190 -8.38 22.96 11.38
C GLY A 190 -8.37 21.53 10.80
N ASP A 191 -8.80 21.39 9.54
CA ASP A 191 -8.94 20.11 8.87
C ASP A 191 -7.62 19.38 8.64
N PRO A 192 -7.63 18.03 8.56
CA PRO A 192 -6.44 17.24 8.25
C PRO A 192 -5.79 17.69 6.94
N LYS A 193 -4.45 17.69 6.90
CA LYS A 193 -3.69 18.08 5.70
C LYS A 193 -3.10 16.86 5.05
N GLY A 194 -3.35 16.69 3.74
CA GLY A 194 -2.74 15.66 2.92
C GLY A 194 -1.30 16.02 2.58
N VAL A 195 -0.38 15.09 2.83
CA VAL A 195 1.05 15.22 2.49
C VAL A 195 1.36 14.21 1.40
N LEU A 196 1.83 14.70 0.25
CA LEU A 196 2.25 13.89 -0.88
C LEU A 196 3.75 13.64 -0.84
N TYR A 197 4.13 12.39 -1.02
CA TYR A 197 5.52 11.95 -1.14
C TYR A 197 5.77 11.46 -2.56
N SER A 198 6.79 11.98 -3.23
CA SER A 198 7.19 11.50 -4.55
C SER A 198 7.88 10.12 -4.46
N HIS A 199 7.96 9.42 -5.59
CA HIS A 199 8.77 8.21 -5.70
C HIS A 199 10.23 8.51 -5.29
N ARG A 200 10.81 9.59 -5.83
CA ARG A 200 12.15 10.04 -5.50
C ARG A 200 12.35 10.24 -4.00
N SER A 201 11.44 10.95 -3.32
CA SER A 201 11.58 11.21 -1.88
C SER A 201 11.52 9.93 -1.04
N ASN A 202 10.66 8.99 -1.41
CA ASN A 202 10.56 7.69 -0.73
C ASN A 202 11.82 6.85 -0.90
N VAL A 203 12.36 6.76 -2.14
CA VAL A 203 13.58 5.99 -2.40
C VAL A 203 14.78 6.58 -1.69
N LEU A 204 14.97 7.92 -1.75
CA LEU A 204 16.05 8.59 -1.03
C LEU A 204 15.92 8.43 0.48
N HIS A 205 14.69 8.53 1.01
CA HIS A 205 14.45 8.28 2.44
C HIS A 205 14.80 6.84 2.82
N ALA A 206 14.42 5.86 2.02
CA ALA A 206 14.75 4.46 2.27
C ALA A 206 16.27 4.21 2.27
N LEU A 207 17.00 4.79 1.32
CA LEU A 207 18.47 4.72 1.28
C LEU A 207 19.11 5.34 2.50
N MET A 208 18.67 6.54 2.91
CA MET A 208 19.18 7.21 4.09
C MET A 208 18.83 6.50 5.38
N ALA A 209 17.61 5.98 5.49
CA ALA A 209 17.17 5.21 6.66
C ALA A 209 17.97 3.92 6.85
N ASN A 210 18.44 3.30 5.77
CA ASN A 210 19.26 2.10 5.81
C ASN A 210 20.76 2.39 6.02
N SER A 211 21.18 3.67 6.05
CA SER A 211 22.57 4.00 6.33
C SER A 211 22.99 3.49 7.71
N LYS A 212 24.31 3.28 7.88
CA LYS A 212 24.88 2.78 9.14
C LYS A 212 24.59 3.69 10.33
N ASP A 213 24.47 4.99 10.08
CA ASP A 213 24.21 6.00 11.13
C ASP A 213 22.72 6.15 11.48
N ALA A 214 21.83 5.38 10.81
CA ALA A 214 20.39 5.37 11.09
C ALA A 214 19.93 3.99 11.57
N LEU A 215 19.32 3.17 10.71
CA LEU A 215 18.87 1.81 11.08
C LEU A 215 20.01 0.78 10.96
N GLY A 216 20.97 1.00 10.06
CA GLY A 216 22.09 0.10 9.82
C GLY A 216 21.69 -1.30 9.36
N THR A 217 20.51 -1.46 8.75
CA THR A 217 19.98 -2.74 8.34
C THR A 217 20.60 -3.24 7.04
N SER A 218 20.75 -4.54 6.93
CA SER A 218 21.30 -5.24 5.77
C SER A 218 20.35 -6.35 5.29
N ALA A 219 20.69 -6.98 4.18
CA ALA A 219 19.92 -8.11 3.64
C ALA A 219 19.89 -9.35 4.56
N SER A 220 20.80 -9.45 5.52
CA SER A 220 20.84 -10.53 6.52
C SER A 220 19.98 -10.28 7.75
N ASP A 221 19.47 -9.06 7.91
CA ASP A 221 18.70 -8.69 9.09
C ASP A 221 17.23 -9.02 8.94
N THR A 222 16.57 -9.30 10.07
CA THR A 222 15.12 -9.47 10.14
C THR A 222 14.50 -8.32 10.90
N MET A 223 13.61 -7.59 10.26
CA MET A 223 12.90 -6.47 10.86
C MET A 223 11.49 -6.90 11.27
N LEU A 224 11.16 -6.76 12.54
CA LEU A 224 9.80 -6.89 13.04
C LEU A 224 9.12 -5.52 13.01
N ARG A 225 8.08 -5.40 12.19
CA ARG A 225 7.21 -4.23 12.19
C ARG A 225 5.96 -4.49 13.02
N SER A 226 5.68 -3.64 13.99
CA SER A 226 4.49 -3.71 14.84
C SER A 226 3.71 -2.41 14.77
N GLU A 227 2.38 -2.51 14.63
CA GLU A 227 1.48 -1.36 14.74
C GLU A 227 1.44 -0.80 16.16
N GLU A 228 1.74 -1.61 17.17
CA GLU A 228 1.70 -1.22 18.57
C GLU A 228 2.92 -0.42 19.03
N ARG A 229 3.92 -0.26 18.18
CA ARG A 229 5.17 0.43 18.53
C ARG A 229 4.99 1.91 18.89
N ARG A 230 3.82 2.50 18.60
CA ARG A 230 3.49 3.85 19.07
C ARG A 230 3.23 3.94 20.57
N VAL A 231 2.91 2.82 21.23
CA VAL A 231 2.74 2.73 22.67
C VAL A 231 4.09 2.70 23.38
N GLY A 232 5.14 2.16 22.76
CA GLY A 232 6.48 2.04 23.34
C GLY A 232 7.29 3.33 23.45
N LYS A 233 6.81 4.46 22.92
CA LYS A 233 7.47 5.76 23.15
C LYS A 233 7.25 6.34 24.56
N GLU A 234 6.34 5.77 25.32
CA GLU A 234 6.12 6.11 26.73
C GLU A 234 6.93 5.24 27.69
N CYS A 235 7.55 4.17 27.20
CA CYS A 235 8.56 3.44 27.95
C CYS A 235 9.92 4.08 27.67
N ARG A 236 10.45 4.75 28.64
CA ARG A 236 11.75 5.42 28.76
C ARG A 236 12.93 4.57 28.31
#